data_b4a2ef16f1c3664d4e860c4fdf83b5a7
#
_entry.id   b4a2ef16f1c3664d4e860c4fdf83b5a7
#
_cell.length_a   1.000
_cell.length_b   1.000
_cell.length_c   1.000
_cell.angle_alpha   90.00
_cell.angle_beta   90.00
_cell.angle_gamma   90.00
#
_symmetry.space_group_name_H-M   'P 1'
#
loop_
_entity.id
_entity.type
_entity.pdbx_description
1 polymer ?
#
loop_
_entity_poly.entity_id
_entity_poly.type
_entity_poly.pdbx_seq_one_letter_code
_entity_poly.pdbx_strand_id
1 'polypeptide(L)'
;RSAMDAVVDVEIAIRIGKLGGLAVLNLEGLQTRYEDPRPIYEEIASLSKEEATEGLQRLYREPIKEELIARRIREIKEGGVIVAASLTPQRVEDYHKIALEAGLDIMVIQGTVISAEHVSSRSEPLNLKKFIAELPIPTIVGGCASYSTALHLMRTGAVGVLVGVGPGAACTTRGVLGIGVPQATALADAGAARVRHLTETGVYCNVIADGGMRTGGDIAKAVACGADAVMMGSPVAAAKEAPGLGYHWGMATFHPELPRGTRVETGRRWSIDEILVGPAHENDGTLNLFGALRTSLATCGYENIRAFQRAEVMIAPAVRTEGKSMQHEQGVGMIK
;
A
#
# COMPACT_ATOMS: atom_id res chain seq x y z
N ARG A 1 3.62 1.19 -3.90
CA ARG A 1 3.35 -0.17 -3.42
C ARG A 1 3.47 -0.22 -1.92
N SER A 2 2.70 -1.14 -1.29
CA SER A 2 2.54 -1.21 0.15
C SER A 2 3.86 -1.34 0.88
N ALA A 3 4.05 -0.56 1.93
CA ALA A 3 5.20 -0.64 2.82
C ALA A 3 5.12 -1.89 3.70
N MET A 4 5.30 -3.04 3.07
CA MET A 4 5.26 -4.36 3.72
C MET A 4 6.57 -5.09 3.47
N ASP A 5 7.18 -5.61 4.50
CA ASP A 5 8.49 -6.28 4.43
C ASP A 5 8.51 -7.45 3.46
N ALA A 6 7.42 -8.21 3.42
CA ALA A 6 7.28 -9.35 2.51
C ALA A 6 7.10 -8.95 1.04
N VAL A 7 6.95 -7.64 0.75
CA VAL A 7 6.58 -7.13 -0.58
C VAL A 7 7.68 -6.26 -1.18
N VAL A 8 8.36 -5.48 -0.34
CA VAL A 8 9.36 -4.50 -0.79
C VAL A 8 10.66 -4.68 -0.01
N ASP A 9 11.70 -4.97 -0.74
CA ASP A 9 13.10 -4.84 -0.37
C ASP A 9 13.81 -3.89 -1.33
N VAL A 10 15.12 -3.76 -1.23
CA VAL A 10 15.94 -2.90 -2.09
C VAL A 10 15.82 -3.31 -3.56
N GLU A 11 15.91 -4.60 -3.88
CA GLU A 11 15.89 -5.11 -5.25
C GLU A 11 14.52 -4.86 -5.92
N ILE A 12 13.45 -5.17 -5.22
CA ILE A 12 12.08 -4.90 -5.69
C ILE A 12 11.84 -3.40 -5.84
N ALA A 13 12.35 -2.56 -4.93
CA ALA A 13 12.18 -1.12 -5.03
C ALA A 13 12.83 -0.57 -6.31
N ILE A 14 14.05 -1.00 -6.61
CA ILE A 14 14.77 -0.60 -7.83
C ILE A 14 14.03 -1.11 -9.08
N ARG A 15 13.61 -2.38 -9.09
CA ARG A 15 12.93 -2.97 -10.26
C ARG A 15 11.62 -2.27 -10.57
N ILE A 16 10.81 -2.01 -9.53
CA ILE A 16 9.56 -1.28 -9.67
C ILE A 16 9.77 0.15 -10.15
N GLY A 17 10.79 0.83 -9.62
CA GLY A 17 11.15 2.17 -10.07
C GLY A 17 11.51 2.20 -11.55
N LYS A 18 12.28 1.22 -12.03
CA LYS A 18 12.62 1.07 -13.45
C LYS A 18 11.42 0.77 -14.36
N LEU A 19 10.36 0.15 -13.82
CA LEU A 19 9.10 -0.08 -14.52
C LEU A 19 8.16 1.15 -14.47
N GLY A 20 8.60 2.27 -13.90
CA GLY A 20 7.81 3.51 -13.80
C GLY A 20 6.84 3.52 -12.61
N GLY A 21 6.96 2.58 -11.69
CA GLY A 21 6.20 2.54 -10.45
C GLY A 21 6.96 3.17 -9.28
N LEU A 22 6.29 3.26 -8.13
CA LEU A 22 6.89 3.69 -6.86
C LEU A 22 6.76 2.57 -5.84
N ALA A 23 7.86 2.13 -5.25
CA ALA A 23 7.87 1.22 -4.11
C ALA A 23 8.09 2.02 -2.83
N VAL A 24 7.45 1.61 -1.74
CA VAL A 24 7.62 2.22 -0.43
C VAL A 24 8.29 1.21 0.50
N LEU A 25 9.52 1.49 0.92
CA LEU A 25 10.25 0.66 1.86
C LEU A 25 9.73 0.92 3.28
N ASN A 26 9.54 -0.13 4.07
CA ASN A 26 9.19 0.02 5.48
C ASN A 26 10.47 0.18 6.33
N LEU A 27 10.64 1.34 6.96
CA LEU A 27 11.81 1.63 7.81
C LEU A 27 11.70 1.05 9.23
N GLU A 28 10.57 0.46 9.58
CA GLU A 28 10.37 -0.24 10.86
C GLU A 28 10.38 -1.76 10.71
N GLY A 29 10.72 -2.24 9.54
CA GLY A 29 10.63 -3.63 9.14
C GLY A 29 11.91 -4.45 9.34
N LEU A 30 11.94 -5.64 8.75
CA LEU A 30 13.08 -6.56 8.81
C LEU A 30 14.32 -6.01 8.10
N GLN A 31 14.13 -5.21 7.04
CA GLN A 31 15.21 -4.60 6.26
C GLN A 31 16.11 -3.68 7.09
N THR A 32 15.58 -3.10 8.16
CA THR A 32 16.28 -2.16 9.04
C THR A 32 16.64 -2.75 10.40
N ARG A 33 16.32 -4.04 10.61
CA ARG A 33 16.65 -4.78 11.84
C ARG A 33 17.79 -5.76 11.64
N TYR A 34 17.89 -6.36 10.47
CA TYR A 34 18.85 -7.39 10.14
C TYR A 34 19.77 -6.94 9.00
N GLU A 35 21.09 -7.20 9.16
CA GLU A 35 22.09 -6.97 8.12
C GLU A 35 21.77 -7.73 6.84
N ASP A 36 21.51 -9.02 6.98
CA ASP A 36 20.97 -9.89 5.93
C ASP A 36 19.58 -10.39 6.36
N PRO A 37 18.51 -9.85 5.78
CA PRO A 37 17.16 -10.27 6.13
C PRO A 37 16.70 -11.56 5.43
N ARG A 38 17.46 -12.10 4.47
CA ARG A 38 17.07 -13.30 3.69
C ARG A 38 16.82 -14.53 4.56
N PRO A 39 17.73 -14.91 5.50
CA PRO A 39 17.47 -16.04 6.39
C PRO A 39 16.23 -15.85 7.26
N ILE A 40 15.88 -14.58 7.59
CA ILE A 40 14.70 -14.26 8.38
C ILE A 40 13.41 -14.48 7.58
N TYR A 41 13.42 -14.14 6.29
CA TYR A 41 12.29 -14.45 5.40
C TYR A 41 12.11 -15.95 5.21
N GLU A 42 13.20 -16.70 5.06
CA GLU A 42 13.19 -18.16 4.96
C GLU A 42 12.62 -18.79 6.24
N GLU A 43 13.03 -18.31 7.40
CA GLU A 43 12.48 -18.74 8.69
C GLU A 43 10.97 -18.49 8.76
N ILE A 44 10.53 -17.26 8.43
CA ILE A 44 9.09 -16.93 8.44
C ILE A 44 8.31 -17.82 7.49
N ALA A 45 8.85 -18.11 6.31
CA ALA A 45 8.20 -18.96 5.32
C ALA A 45 8.09 -20.42 5.78
N SER A 46 9.04 -20.91 6.59
CA SER A 46 9.07 -22.28 7.12
C SER A 46 8.15 -22.51 8.32
N LEU A 47 7.70 -21.45 9.01
CA LEU A 47 6.81 -21.58 10.16
C LEU A 47 5.49 -22.22 9.77
N SER A 48 4.94 -23.07 10.64
CA SER A 48 3.56 -23.55 10.53
C SER A 48 2.57 -22.38 10.69
N LYS A 49 1.30 -22.63 10.39
CA LYS A 49 0.26 -21.60 10.53
C LYS A 49 0.07 -21.22 12.01
N GLU A 50 0.21 -22.16 12.89
CA GLU A 50 0.06 -22.02 14.35
C GLU A 50 1.22 -21.21 14.94
N GLU A 51 2.44 -21.42 14.46
CA GLU A 51 3.66 -20.77 14.95
C GLU A 51 3.89 -19.37 14.34
N ALA A 52 3.22 -19.07 13.22
CA ALA A 52 3.51 -17.87 12.43
C ALA A 52 3.39 -16.56 13.23
N THR A 53 2.38 -16.42 14.09
CA THR A 53 2.18 -15.19 14.87
C THR A 53 3.27 -14.98 15.89
N GLU A 54 3.59 -16.03 16.68
CA GLU A 54 4.63 -15.96 17.71
C GLU A 54 6.02 -15.79 17.08
N GLY A 55 6.30 -16.50 15.99
CA GLY A 55 7.54 -16.37 15.24
C GLY A 55 7.76 -14.96 14.70
N LEU A 56 6.73 -14.36 14.07
CA LEU A 56 6.79 -12.98 13.63
C LEU A 56 7.06 -12.02 14.80
N GLN A 57 6.33 -12.15 15.91
CA GLN A 57 6.53 -11.30 17.09
C GLN A 57 7.96 -11.40 17.62
N ARG A 58 8.53 -12.60 17.69
CA ARG A 58 9.91 -12.83 18.13
C ARG A 58 10.91 -12.13 17.22
N LEU A 59 10.79 -12.29 15.91
CA LEU A 59 11.70 -11.71 14.93
C LEU A 59 11.64 -10.17 14.89
N TYR A 60 10.48 -9.58 15.13
CA TYR A 60 10.33 -8.12 15.20
C TYR A 60 10.74 -7.48 16.53
N ARG A 61 11.20 -8.27 17.52
CA ARG A 61 11.81 -7.73 18.74
C ARG A 61 13.24 -7.23 18.54
N GLU A 62 13.93 -7.68 17.49
CA GLU A 62 15.22 -7.10 17.10
C GLU A 62 15.08 -5.59 16.93
N PRO A 63 15.95 -4.77 17.52
CA PRO A 63 15.83 -3.31 17.40
C PRO A 63 16.05 -2.82 15.99
N ILE A 64 15.43 -1.68 15.66
CA ILE A 64 15.72 -0.94 14.42
C ILE A 64 17.12 -0.35 14.54
N LYS A 65 17.92 -0.48 13.49
CA LYS A 65 19.29 0.00 13.38
C LYS A 65 19.35 1.19 12.44
N GLU A 66 19.76 2.33 12.93
CA GLU A 66 19.81 3.57 12.16
C GLU A 66 20.75 3.49 10.96
N GLU A 67 21.86 2.80 11.11
CA GLU A 67 22.81 2.53 10.03
C GLU A 67 22.19 1.73 8.88
N LEU A 68 21.25 0.82 9.17
CA LEU A 68 20.53 0.06 8.16
C LEU A 68 19.47 0.91 7.47
N ILE A 69 18.81 1.85 8.16
CA ILE A 69 17.92 2.82 7.53
C ILE A 69 18.67 3.59 6.44
N ALA A 70 19.79 4.21 6.82
CA ALA A 70 20.61 4.99 5.90
C ALA A 70 21.13 4.14 4.73
N ARG A 71 21.58 2.92 5.03
CA ARG A 71 22.13 1.99 4.02
C ARG A 71 21.07 1.59 3.00
N ARG A 72 19.88 1.13 3.42
CA ARG A 72 18.82 0.69 2.49
C ARG A 72 18.34 1.83 1.58
N ILE A 73 18.23 3.03 2.11
CA ILE A 73 17.86 4.21 1.33
C ILE A 73 18.92 4.50 0.25
N ARG A 74 20.21 4.48 0.62
CA ARG A 74 21.32 4.70 -0.33
C ARG A 74 21.38 3.61 -1.41
N GLU A 75 21.24 2.35 -1.02
CA GLU A 75 21.21 1.22 -1.96
C GLU A 75 20.11 1.40 -3.03
N ILE A 76 18.91 1.82 -2.63
CA ILE A 76 17.82 2.11 -3.58
C ILE A 76 18.18 3.34 -4.45
N LYS A 77 18.74 4.38 -3.85
CA LYS A 77 19.15 5.61 -4.55
C LYS A 77 20.20 5.34 -5.62
N GLU A 78 21.19 4.51 -5.31
CA GLU A 78 22.22 4.05 -6.23
C GLU A 78 21.65 3.26 -7.41
N GLY A 79 20.48 2.64 -7.23
CA GLY A 79 19.70 2.03 -8.31
C GLY A 79 19.12 3.02 -9.33
N GLY A 80 19.23 4.34 -9.09
CA GLY A 80 18.80 5.41 -9.99
C GLY A 80 17.28 5.59 -10.04
N VAL A 81 16.58 5.27 -8.97
CA VAL A 81 15.12 5.39 -8.87
C VAL A 81 14.71 6.33 -7.72
N ILE A 82 13.46 6.78 -7.73
CA ILE A 82 12.89 7.57 -6.62
C ILE A 82 12.77 6.68 -5.38
N VAL A 83 13.28 7.17 -4.25
CA VAL A 83 13.25 6.48 -2.97
C VAL A 83 12.08 6.98 -2.13
N ALA A 84 11.12 6.10 -1.90
CA ALA A 84 10.04 6.35 -0.94
C ALA A 84 10.13 5.36 0.22
N ALA A 85 9.92 5.85 1.43
CA ALA A 85 9.94 5.00 2.61
C ALA A 85 8.87 5.41 3.62
N SER A 86 8.42 4.45 4.43
CA SER A 86 7.37 4.67 5.41
C SER A 86 7.85 4.54 6.83
N LEU A 87 7.24 5.37 7.68
CA LEU A 87 7.30 5.31 9.14
C LEU A 87 5.90 5.47 9.73
N THR A 88 5.68 4.91 10.90
CA THR A 88 4.46 5.17 11.67
C THR A 88 4.52 6.57 12.29
N PRO A 89 3.36 7.18 12.64
CA PRO A 89 3.35 8.45 13.36
C PRO A 89 4.13 8.43 14.69
N GLN A 90 4.25 7.27 15.31
CA GLN A 90 4.96 7.08 16.58
C GLN A 90 6.48 7.08 16.43
N ARG A 91 6.99 6.81 15.22
CA ARG A 91 8.43 6.63 14.97
C ARG A 91 9.01 7.64 13.98
N VAL A 92 8.16 8.43 13.34
CA VAL A 92 8.64 9.34 12.31
C VAL A 92 9.57 10.42 12.88
N GLU A 93 9.31 10.91 14.09
CA GLU A 93 10.17 11.90 14.74
C GLU A 93 11.54 11.32 15.10
N ASP A 94 11.61 10.01 15.44
CA ASP A 94 12.85 9.34 15.79
C ASP A 94 13.79 9.18 14.58
N TYR A 95 13.24 8.83 13.40
CA TYR A 95 14.04 8.34 12.27
C TYR A 95 14.01 9.21 11.01
N HIS A 96 13.15 10.26 10.92
CA HIS A 96 13.05 11.06 9.70
C HIS A 96 14.35 11.74 9.30
N LYS A 97 15.14 12.23 10.27
CA LYS A 97 16.39 12.95 9.99
C LYS A 97 17.40 12.07 9.29
N ILE A 98 17.62 10.85 9.81
CA ILE A 98 18.58 9.93 9.19
C ILE A 98 18.09 9.47 7.80
N ALA A 99 16.79 9.32 7.61
CA ALA A 99 16.22 9.01 6.31
C ALA A 99 16.44 10.14 5.29
N LEU A 100 16.25 11.40 5.69
CA LEU A 100 16.51 12.58 4.86
C LEU A 100 17.99 12.70 4.50
N GLU A 101 18.90 12.55 5.47
CA GLU A 101 20.35 12.60 5.26
C GLU A 101 20.84 11.48 4.33
N ALA A 102 20.16 10.33 4.33
CA ALA A 102 20.45 9.24 3.41
C ALA A 102 19.95 9.46 1.98
N GLY A 103 19.15 10.51 1.72
CA GLY A 103 18.65 10.88 0.41
C GLY A 103 17.23 10.39 0.09
N LEU A 104 16.36 10.25 1.10
CA LEU A 104 14.94 9.95 0.89
C LEU A 104 14.27 11.03 0.04
N ASP A 105 13.49 10.63 -0.97
CA ASP A 105 12.78 11.55 -1.87
C ASP A 105 11.32 11.78 -1.46
N ILE A 106 10.66 10.76 -0.89
CA ILE A 106 9.25 10.83 -0.48
C ILE A 106 9.10 10.17 0.89
N MET A 107 8.54 10.90 1.85
CA MET A 107 8.16 10.34 3.15
C MET A 107 6.72 9.82 3.08
N VAL A 108 6.48 8.63 3.63
CA VAL A 108 5.14 8.09 3.83
C VAL A 108 4.89 7.91 5.33
N ILE A 109 3.90 8.60 5.87
CA ILE A 109 3.49 8.44 7.26
C ILE A 109 2.24 7.59 7.26
N GLN A 110 2.38 6.33 7.67
CA GLN A 110 1.33 5.33 7.53
C GLN A 110 0.98 4.66 8.86
N GLY A 111 -0.32 4.65 9.18
CA GLY A 111 -0.91 3.90 10.27
C GLY A 111 -2.20 3.21 9.82
N THR A 112 -2.83 2.41 10.68
CA THR A 112 -4.11 1.76 10.37
C THR A 112 -5.20 2.80 10.10
N VAL A 113 -5.26 3.81 10.95
CA VAL A 113 -6.04 5.04 10.77
C VAL A 113 -5.17 6.19 11.28
N ILE A 114 -5.01 7.22 10.47
CA ILE A 114 -4.36 8.46 10.90
C ILE A 114 -5.41 9.55 11.05
N SER A 115 -5.42 10.19 12.21
CA SER A 115 -6.14 11.43 12.48
C SER A 115 -5.12 12.54 12.70
N ALA A 116 -5.39 13.73 12.18
CA ALA A 116 -4.55 14.90 12.48
C ALA A 116 -4.77 15.41 13.92
N GLU A 117 -5.82 14.94 14.60
CA GLU A 117 -6.16 15.24 15.99
C GLU A 117 -6.16 13.98 16.85
N HIS A 118 -5.05 13.25 16.83
CA HIS A 118 -4.91 12.05 17.66
C HIS A 118 -4.81 12.42 19.15
N VAL A 119 -5.64 11.79 19.98
CA VAL A 119 -5.58 11.92 21.43
C VAL A 119 -4.83 10.72 22.00
N SER A 120 -3.73 10.96 22.68
CA SER A 120 -2.95 9.92 23.37
C SER A 120 -2.76 10.30 24.84
N SER A 121 -2.92 9.31 25.71
CA SER A 121 -2.59 9.44 27.15
C SER A 121 -1.11 9.11 27.45
N ARG A 122 -0.33 8.64 26.47
CA ARG A 122 1.03 8.12 26.67
C ARG A 122 2.12 9.00 26.09
N SER A 123 1.83 9.84 25.14
CA SER A 123 2.77 10.76 24.49
C SER A 123 2.03 11.94 23.90
N GLU A 124 2.73 13.07 23.74
CA GLU A 124 2.20 14.18 22.94
C GLU A 124 1.96 13.68 21.51
N PRO A 125 0.75 13.86 20.95
CA PRO A 125 0.46 13.40 19.60
C PRO A 125 1.27 14.20 18.57
N LEU A 126 1.76 13.52 17.56
CA LEU A 126 2.42 14.16 16.40
C LEU A 126 1.50 15.23 15.79
N ASN A 127 1.94 16.48 15.81
CA ASN A 127 1.26 17.54 15.06
C ASN A 127 1.63 17.40 13.58
N LEU A 128 0.83 16.64 12.86
CA LEU A 128 1.11 16.24 11.47
C LEU A 128 1.27 17.46 10.54
N LYS A 129 0.45 18.50 10.74
CA LYS A 129 0.53 19.73 9.93
C LYS A 129 1.84 20.48 10.13
N LYS A 130 2.28 20.64 11.38
CA LYS A 130 3.56 21.28 11.70
C LYS A 130 4.72 20.45 11.17
N PHE A 131 4.68 19.15 11.42
CA PHE A 131 5.72 18.23 10.99
C PHE A 131 5.90 18.22 9.47
N ILE A 132 4.81 18.12 8.69
CA ILE A 132 4.88 18.15 7.22
C ILE A 132 5.40 19.48 6.70
N ALA A 133 5.02 20.59 7.33
CA ALA A 133 5.49 21.92 6.92
C ALA A 133 7.01 22.13 7.11
N GLU A 134 7.63 21.38 8.02
CA GLU A 134 9.06 21.41 8.31
C GLU A 134 9.88 20.44 7.45
N LEU A 135 9.22 19.47 6.77
CA LEU A 135 9.91 18.51 5.92
C LEU A 135 10.27 19.13 4.55
N PRO A 136 11.50 18.95 4.07
CA PRO A 136 11.95 19.48 2.78
C PRO A 136 11.51 18.61 1.58
N ILE A 137 10.80 17.51 1.82
CA ILE A 137 10.40 16.55 0.80
C ILE A 137 8.88 16.31 0.85
N PRO A 138 8.27 15.89 -0.28
CA PRO A 138 6.85 15.58 -0.33
C PRO A 138 6.49 14.44 0.64
N THR A 139 5.32 14.58 1.28
CA THR A 139 4.83 13.62 2.28
C THR A 139 3.46 13.06 1.87
N ILE A 140 3.33 11.74 1.92
CA ILE A 140 2.08 11.00 1.75
C ILE A 140 1.63 10.53 3.13
N VAL A 141 0.34 10.64 3.42
CA VAL A 141 -0.20 10.27 4.74
C VAL A 141 -1.41 9.35 4.62
N GLY A 142 -1.64 8.47 5.59
CA GLY A 142 -2.81 7.59 5.64
C GLY A 142 -2.64 6.44 6.64
N GLY A 143 -3.70 5.62 6.88
CA GLY A 143 -4.94 5.50 6.09
C GLY A 143 -6.10 6.34 6.60
N CYS A 144 -6.94 6.63 5.66
CA CYS A 144 -8.25 7.23 5.89
C CYS A 144 -9.33 6.53 5.05
N ALA A 145 -10.62 6.74 5.37
CA ALA A 145 -11.70 6.06 4.66
C ALA A 145 -12.99 6.87 4.56
N SER A 146 -12.97 8.17 4.88
CA SER A 146 -14.14 9.04 4.79
C SER A 146 -13.79 10.41 4.22
N TYR A 147 -14.78 11.12 3.71
CA TYR A 147 -14.65 12.49 3.21
C TYR A 147 -13.96 13.42 4.21
N SER A 148 -14.45 13.44 5.45
CA SER A 148 -13.95 14.35 6.48
C SER A 148 -12.51 14.08 6.86
N THR A 149 -12.14 12.81 7.05
CA THR A 149 -10.77 12.41 7.39
C THR A 149 -9.81 12.66 6.22
N ALA A 150 -10.22 12.36 4.98
CA ALA A 150 -9.41 12.63 3.80
C ALA A 150 -9.16 14.15 3.64
N LEU A 151 -10.20 14.98 3.72
CA LEU A 151 -10.07 16.44 3.65
C LEU A 151 -9.16 16.99 4.74
N HIS A 152 -9.29 16.47 5.95
CA HIS A 152 -8.46 16.87 7.07
C HIS A 152 -6.97 16.56 6.82
N LEU A 153 -6.66 15.34 6.37
CA LEU A 153 -5.29 14.97 6.01
C LEU A 153 -4.73 15.80 4.84
N MET A 154 -5.52 16.08 3.81
CA MET A 154 -5.11 16.96 2.71
C MET A 154 -4.71 18.36 3.19
N ARG A 155 -5.45 18.91 4.18
CA ARG A 155 -5.18 20.22 4.77
C ARG A 155 -3.92 20.28 5.64
N THR A 156 -3.29 19.15 5.94
CA THR A 156 -1.98 19.14 6.60
C THR A 156 -0.82 19.54 5.69
N GLY A 157 -1.05 19.64 4.38
CA GLY A 157 0.00 19.89 3.39
C GLY A 157 0.54 18.62 2.72
N ALA A 158 -0.08 17.47 2.97
CA ALA A 158 0.27 16.22 2.31
C ALA A 158 0.05 16.30 0.79
N VAL A 159 0.97 15.75 0.01
CA VAL A 159 0.86 15.66 -1.46
C VAL A 159 0.01 14.47 -1.92
N GLY A 160 -0.27 13.55 -1.02
CA GLY A 160 -1.12 12.39 -1.26
C GLY A 160 -1.69 11.80 0.01
N VAL A 161 -2.86 11.19 -0.11
CA VAL A 161 -3.53 10.48 0.99
C VAL A 161 -3.75 9.02 0.62
N LEU A 162 -3.42 8.10 1.55
CA LEU A 162 -3.71 6.67 1.41
C LEU A 162 -5.15 6.42 1.87
N VAL A 163 -5.96 5.91 0.95
CA VAL A 163 -7.39 5.68 1.19
C VAL A 163 -7.69 4.20 1.25
N GLY A 164 -8.09 3.73 2.40
CA GLY A 164 -8.44 2.35 2.67
C GLY A 164 -8.17 1.97 4.13
N VAL A 165 -9.19 1.46 4.80
CA VAL A 165 -9.10 0.89 6.15
C VAL A 165 -9.67 -0.52 6.10
N GLY A 166 -8.78 -1.50 6.24
CA GLY A 166 -9.13 -2.92 6.28
C GLY A 166 -9.43 -3.64 4.96
N PRO A 167 -9.20 -3.09 3.74
CA PRO A 167 -9.50 -3.85 2.52
C PRO A 167 -8.42 -4.87 2.15
N GLY A 168 -7.22 -4.78 2.70
CA GLY A 168 -6.09 -5.67 2.42
C GLY A 168 -6.27 -7.06 3.02
N ALA A 169 -5.77 -8.09 2.33
CA ALA A 169 -5.92 -9.50 2.73
C ALA A 169 -5.30 -9.81 4.11
N ALA A 170 -4.20 -9.15 4.48
CA ALA A 170 -3.56 -9.33 5.78
C ALA A 170 -4.12 -8.42 6.89
N CYS A 171 -5.09 -7.56 6.58
CA CYS A 171 -5.65 -6.64 7.55
C CYS A 171 -6.81 -7.27 8.32
N THR A 172 -6.75 -7.20 9.65
CA THR A 172 -7.77 -7.72 10.56
C THR A 172 -8.69 -6.64 11.14
N THR A 173 -8.45 -5.38 10.82
CA THR A 173 -9.13 -4.21 11.42
C THR A 173 -10.65 -4.30 11.34
N ARG A 174 -11.20 -4.71 10.19
CA ARG A 174 -12.66 -4.82 10.00
C ARG A 174 -13.28 -5.89 10.90
N GLY A 175 -12.63 -7.04 11.01
CA GLY A 175 -13.13 -8.14 11.84
C GLY A 175 -12.93 -7.91 13.34
N VAL A 176 -11.82 -7.32 13.73
CA VAL A 176 -11.43 -7.13 15.14
C VAL A 176 -12.04 -5.87 15.75
N LEU A 177 -12.03 -4.77 15.01
CA LEU A 177 -12.47 -3.47 15.52
C LEU A 177 -13.83 -3.00 14.96
N GLY A 178 -14.37 -3.67 13.96
CA GLY A 178 -15.59 -3.25 13.28
C GLY A 178 -15.42 -1.96 12.46
N ILE A 179 -14.18 -1.54 12.19
CA ILE A 179 -13.87 -0.29 11.49
C ILE A 179 -13.52 -0.59 10.04
N GLY A 180 -14.21 0.05 9.11
CA GLY A 180 -13.95 -0.06 7.68
C GLY A 180 -15.06 0.53 6.83
N VAL A 181 -14.69 0.92 5.62
CA VAL A 181 -15.61 1.43 4.59
C VAL A 181 -15.35 0.65 3.30
N PRO A 182 -16.37 0.27 2.52
CA PRO A 182 -16.18 -0.32 1.20
C PRO A 182 -15.27 0.58 0.33
N GLN A 183 -14.28 -0.02 -0.35
CA GLN A 183 -13.21 0.75 -0.97
C GLN A 183 -13.71 1.72 -2.05
N ALA A 184 -14.70 1.35 -2.86
CA ALA A 184 -15.28 2.23 -3.86
C ALA A 184 -15.91 3.47 -3.22
N THR A 185 -16.65 3.31 -2.12
CA THR A 185 -17.23 4.42 -1.35
C THR A 185 -16.16 5.33 -0.76
N ALA A 186 -15.14 4.74 -0.11
CA ALA A 186 -14.05 5.51 0.48
C ALA A 186 -13.28 6.34 -0.57
N LEU A 187 -13.08 5.78 -1.77
CA LEU A 187 -12.42 6.49 -2.87
C LEU A 187 -13.28 7.62 -3.44
N ALA A 188 -14.58 7.41 -3.61
CA ALA A 188 -15.49 8.45 -4.07
C ALA A 188 -15.53 9.63 -3.06
N ASP A 189 -15.60 9.32 -1.77
CA ASP A 189 -15.55 10.31 -0.68
C ASP A 189 -14.22 11.09 -0.70
N ALA A 190 -13.10 10.40 -0.80
CA ALA A 190 -11.78 11.04 -0.85
C ALA A 190 -11.60 11.86 -2.14
N GLY A 191 -12.12 11.39 -3.27
CA GLY A 191 -12.16 12.14 -4.53
C GLY A 191 -12.94 13.45 -4.41
N ALA A 192 -14.10 13.42 -3.75
CA ALA A 192 -14.88 14.61 -3.45
C ALA A 192 -14.14 15.57 -2.49
N ALA A 193 -13.47 15.03 -1.47
CA ALA A 193 -12.63 15.80 -0.56
C ALA A 193 -11.48 16.50 -1.29
N ARG A 194 -10.84 15.82 -2.25
CA ARG A 194 -9.80 16.41 -3.11
C ARG A 194 -10.31 17.57 -3.94
N VAL A 195 -11.50 17.46 -4.53
CA VAL A 195 -12.13 18.56 -5.29
C VAL A 195 -12.35 19.77 -4.37
N ARG A 196 -12.85 19.55 -3.17
CA ARG A 196 -13.03 20.60 -2.16
C ARG A 196 -11.70 21.24 -1.79
N HIS A 197 -10.70 20.45 -1.46
CA HIS A 197 -9.36 20.92 -1.10
C HIS A 197 -8.72 21.76 -2.22
N LEU A 198 -8.79 21.28 -3.47
CA LEU A 198 -8.29 22.01 -4.63
C LEU A 198 -9.01 23.36 -4.81
N THR A 199 -10.33 23.40 -4.62
CA THR A 199 -11.11 24.64 -4.70
C THR A 199 -10.71 25.64 -3.62
N GLU A 200 -10.44 25.17 -2.40
CA GLU A 200 -10.07 26.02 -1.27
C GLU A 200 -8.64 26.55 -1.33
N THR A 201 -7.71 25.74 -1.84
CA THR A 201 -6.26 25.99 -1.69
C THR A 201 -5.52 26.18 -3.01
N GLY A 202 -6.08 25.75 -4.13
CA GLY A 202 -5.40 25.65 -5.42
C GLY A 202 -4.40 24.49 -5.50
N VAL A 203 -4.25 23.68 -4.43
CA VAL A 203 -3.28 22.58 -4.35
C VAL A 203 -3.96 21.25 -4.63
N TYR A 204 -3.38 20.46 -5.55
CA TYR A 204 -3.83 19.12 -5.85
C TYR A 204 -3.20 18.11 -4.88
N CYS A 205 -4.02 17.34 -4.19
CA CYS A 205 -3.58 16.23 -3.34
C CYS A 205 -3.99 14.90 -3.98
N ASN A 206 -3.05 13.99 -4.16
CA ASN A 206 -3.31 12.72 -4.83
C ASN A 206 -4.09 11.75 -3.91
N VAL A 207 -5.07 11.06 -4.48
CA VAL A 207 -5.83 9.98 -3.81
C VAL A 207 -5.21 8.65 -4.22
N ILE A 208 -4.69 7.90 -3.25
CA ILE A 208 -4.03 6.61 -3.47
C ILE A 208 -4.89 5.51 -2.85
N ALA A 209 -5.45 4.63 -3.68
CA ALA A 209 -6.23 3.50 -3.22
C ALA A 209 -5.32 2.47 -2.53
N ASP A 210 -5.44 2.29 -1.21
CA ASP A 210 -4.60 1.39 -0.43
C ASP A 210 -5.35 0.12 -0.03
N GLY A 211 -4.88 -1.00 -0.56
CA GLY A 211 -5.36 -2.35 -0.28
C GLY A 211 -6.58 -2.80 -1.10
N GLY A 212 -6.76 -4.12 -1.16
CA GLY A 212 -7.88 -4.76 -1.85
C GLY A 212 -7.74 -4.87 -3.38
N MET A 213 -6.67 -4.36 -3.96
CA MET A 213 -6.39 -4.44 -5.41
C MET A 213 -5.73 -5.77 -5.74
N ARG A 214 -6.38 -6.63 -6.50
CA ARG A 214 -5.87 -7.95 -6.90
C ARG A 214 -5.76 -8.12 -8.39
N THR A 215 -6.65 -7.49 -9.14
CA THR A 215 -6.79 -7.64 -10.59
C THR A 215 -6.74 -6.31 -11.30
N GLY A 216 -6.52 -6.33 -12.62
CA GLY A 216 -6.61 -5.13 -13.44
C GLY A 216 -7.97 -4.45 -13.38
N GLY A 217 -9.05 -5.24 -13.25
CA GLY A 217 -10.41 -4.72 -13.07
C GLY A 217 -10.60 -3.99 -11.73
N ASP A 218 -9.95 -4.44 -10.66
CA ASP A 218 -9.97 -3.72 -9.37
C ASP A 218 -9.28 -2.36 -9.48
N ILE A 219 -8.14 -2.32 -10.19
CA ILE A 219 -7.40 -1.08 -10.43
C ILE A 219 -8.23 -0.10 -11.27
N ALA A 220 -8.86 -0.58 -12.34
CA ALA A 220 -9.72 0.26 -13.19
C ALA A 220 -10.89 0.84 -12.40
N LYS A 221 -11.58 0.02 -11.60
CA LYS A 221 -12.66 0.48 -10.69
C LYS A 221 -12.17 1.51 -9.67
N ALA A 222 -10.99 1.29 -9.08
CA ALA A 222 -10.43 2.24 -8.12
C ALA A 222 -10.16 3.61 -8.77
N VAL A 223 -9.60 3.64 -9.98
CA VAL A 223 -9.38 4.88 -10.74
C VAL A 223 -10.70 5.54 -11.10
N ALA A 224 -11.68 4.80 -11.61
CA ALA A 224 -13.01 5.33 -11.92
C ALA A 224 -13.72 5.90 -10.69
N CYS A 225 -13.47 5.36 -9.50
CA CYS A 225 -13.96 5.89 -8.23
C CYS A 225 -13.17 7.09 -7.68
N GLY A 226 -12.15 7.58 -8.38
CA GLY A 226 -11.43 8.80 -8.02
C GLY A 226 -9.98 8.63 -7.60
N ALA A 227 -9.40 7.43 -7.61
CA ALA A 227 -8.00 7.24 -7.30
C ALA A 227 -7.08 7.74 -8.42
N ASP A 228 -5.96 8.36 -8.03
CA ASP A 228 -4.87 8.76 -8.94
C ASP A 228 -3.83 7.64 -9.09
N ALA A 229 -3.70 6.83 -8.05
CA ALA A 229 -2.78 5.70 -7.98
C ALA A 229 -3.36 4.59 -7.10
N VAL A 230 -2.75 3.40 -7.17
CA VAL A 230 -3.10 2.26 -6.32
C VAL A 230 -1.88 1.74 -5.57
N MET A 231 -2.08 1.39 -4.31
CA MET A 231 -1.10 0.71 -3.47
C MET A 231 -1.46 -0.77 -3.35
N MET A 232 -0.54 -1.65 -3.76
CA MET A 232 -0.77 -3.09 -3.85
C MET A 232 0.17 -3.86 -2.94
N GLY A 233 -0.34 -4.87 -2.25
CA GLY A 233 0.43 -5.83 -1.46
C GLY A 233 0.43 -7.22 -2.10
N SER A 234 -0.70 -7.93 -2.00
CA SER A 234 -0.80 -9.35 -2.39
C SER A 234 -0.37 -9.69 -3.81
N PRO A 235 -0.70 -8.92 -4.86
CA PRO A 235 -0.22 -9.24 -6.21
C PRO A 235 1.30 -9.26 -6.32
N VAL A 236 1.96 -8.36 -5.60
CA VAL A 236 3.44 -8.28 -5.59
C VAL A 236 4.05 -9.34 -4.69
N ALA A 237 3.42 -9.65 -3.55
CA ALA A 237 3.86 -10.74 -2.69
C ALA A 237 3.87 -12.10 -3.41
N ALA A 238 3.03 -12.25 -4.43
CA ALA A 238 2.99 -13.44 -5.28
C ALA A 238 4.11 -13.47 -6.36
N ALA A 239 4.89 -12.41 -6.49
CA ALA A 239 6.02 -12.41 -7.42
C ALA A 239 7.14 -13.36 -6.97
N LYS A 240 7.82 -13.98 -7.94
CA LYS A 240 8.98 -14.85 -7.68
C LYS A 240 10.10 -14.13 -6.95
N GLU A 241 10.24 -12.84 -7.20
CA GLU A 241 11.27 -11.98 -6.64
C GLU A 241 10.90 -11.38 -5.29
N ALA A 242 9.63 -11.50 -4.85
CA ALA A 242 9.18 -10.93 -3.59
C ALA A 242 9.92 -11.57 -2.39
N PRO A 243 10.41 -10.75 -1.43
CA PRO A 243 11.21 -11.25 -0.31
C PRO A 243 10.43 -12.17 0.62
N GLY A 244 9.11 -12.03 0.69
CA GLY A 244 8.24 -12.85 1.55
C GLY A 244 8.03 -14.29 1.10
N LEU A 245 8.66 -14.73 0.02
CA LEU A 245 8.68 -16.12 -0.46
C LEU A 245 7.29 -16.74 -0.64
N GLY A 246 6.30 -15.93 -1.08
CA GLY A 246 4.92 -16.36 -1.29
C GLY A 246 4.01 -16.14 -0.09
N TYR A 247 4.50 -15.43 0.92
CA TYR A 247 3.72 -14.98 2.07
C TYR A 247 3.75 -13.46 2.20
N HIS A 248 2.77 -12.90 2.87
CA HIS A 248 2.82 -11.52 3.36
C HIS A 248 2.02 -11.36 4.66
N TRP A 249 2.30 -10.29 5.38
CA TRP A 249 1.68 -9.99 6.67
C TRP A 249 1.54 -8.49 6.87
N GLY A 250 0.60 -8.10 7.74
CA GLY A 250 0.37 -6.70 8.05
C GLY A 250 1.50 -6.06 8.85
N MET A 251 1.80 -4.80 8.56
CA MET A 251 2.89 -4.03 9.18
C MET A 251 2.41 -2.92 10.10
N ALA A 252 1.20 -2.40 9.86
CA ALA A 252 0.64 -1.30 10.62
C ALA A 252 0.14 -1.75 12.00
N THR A 253 1.04 -1.83 12.97
CA THR A 253 0.70 -2.05 14.37
C THR A 253 1.43 -1.01 15.23
N PHE A 254 0.72 -0.45 16.20
CA PHE A 254 1.25 0.55 17.12
C PHE A 254 1.86 -0.07 18.39
N HIS A 255 1.72 -1.38 18.56
CA HIS A 255 2.22 -2.09 19.73
C HIS A 255 3.17 -3.21 19.33
N PRO A 256 4.40 -3.25 19.88
CA PRO A 256 5.42 -4.23 19.48
C PRO A 256 5.04 -5.68 19.79
N GLU A 257 4.19 -5.90 20.79
CA GLU A 257 3.76 -7.23 21.23
C GLU A 257 2.44 -7.68 20.60
N LEU A 258 1.74 -6.82 19.86
CA LEU A 258 0.55 -7.23 19.13
C LEU A 258 0.93 -8.06 17.89
N PRO A 259 0.08 -9.02 17.50
CA PRO A 259 0.27 -9.73 16.25
C PRO A 259 0.40 -8.73 15.09
N ARG A 260 1.44 -8.89 14.28
CA ARG A 260 1.65 -8.06 13.08
C ARG A 260 0.77 -8.50 11.92
N GLY A 261 -0.48 -8.72 12.24
CA GLY A 261 -1.46 -9.21 11.30
C GLY A 261 -1.31 -10.71 11.03
N THR A 262 -2.23 -11.21 10.27
CA THR A 262 -2.24 -12.62 9.84
C THR A 262 -1.25 -12.80 8.71
N ARG A 263 -0.39 -13.83 8.79
CA ARG A 263 0.42 -14.25 7.65
C ARG A 263 -0.50 -14.89 6.60
N VAL A 264 -0.52 -14.32 5.41
CA VAL A 264 -1.34 -14.75 4.28
C VAL A 264 -0.45 -15.40 3.25
N GLU A 265 -0.85 -16.55 2.75
CA GLU A 265 -0.19 -17.24 1.64
C GLU A 265 -0.75 -16.75 0.30
N THR A 266 0.14 -16.36 -0.61
CA THR A 266 -0.18 -15.93 -1.97
C THR A 266 0.38 -16.89 -3.03
N GLY A 267 1.31 -17.75 -2.63
CA GLY A 267 2.13 -18.53 -3.52
C GLY A 267 3.19 -17.69 -4.25
N ARG A 268 4.02 -18.34 -5.04
CA ARG A 268 5.05 -17.72 -5.93
C ARG A 268 4.84 -18.27 -7.33
N ARG A 269 4.25 -17.46 -8.22
CA ARG A 269 3.82 -17.97 -9.54
C ARG A 269 4.53 -17.27 -10.70
N TRP A 270 4.58 -15.94 -10.69
CA TRP A 270 4.93 -15.10 -11.82
C TRP A 270 6.05 -14.15 -11.46
N SER A 271 6.79 -13.64 -12.45
CA SER A 271 7.71 -12.54 -12.23
C SER A 271 6.95 -11.22 -12.02
N ILE A 272 7.62 -10.25 -11.42
CA ILE A 272 7.04 -8.91 -11.23
C ILE A 272 6.68 -8.25 -12.56
N ASP A 273 7.45 -8.52 -13.62
CA ASP A 273 7.21 -8.00 -14.96
C ASP A 273 5.93 -8.62 -15.56
N GLU A 274 5.72 -9.94 -15.44
CA GLU A 274 4.49 -10.60 -15.90
C GLU A 274 3.26 -10.06 -15.17
N ILE A 275 3.36 -9.86 -13.85
CA ILE A 275 2.26 -9.30 -13.05
C ILE A 275 1.92 -7.89 -13.50
N LEU A 276 2.91 -7.03 -13.74
CA LEU A 276 2.66 -5.62 -14.01
C LEU A 276 2.47 -5.30 -15.49
N VAL A 277 3.34 -5.83 -16.33
CA VAL A 277 3.48 -5.44 -17.74
C VAL A 277 3.06 -6.56 -18.69
N GLY A 278 3.13 -7.81 -18.24
CA GLY A 278 2.74 -8.97 -19.02
C GLY A 278 3.94 -9.69 -19.67
N PRO A 279 3.66 -10.64 -20.56
CA PRO A 279 2.35 -11.02 -21.08
C PRO A 279 1.43 -11.70 -20.06
N ALA A 280 0.10 -11.63 -20.26
CA ALA A 280 -0.86 -12.38 -19.46
C ALA A 280 -1.01 -13.80 -20.03
N HIS A 281 -0.81 -14.79 -19.16
CA HIS A 281 -0.99 -16.22 -19.50
C HIS A 281 -2.25 -16.81 -18.85
N GLU A 282 -2.85 -16.06 -17.91
CA GLU A 282 -4.06 -16.43 -17.20
C GLU A 282 -5.21 -15.49 -17.55
N ASN A 283 -6.44 -15.97 -17.39
CA ASN A 283 -7.66 -15.23 -17.70
C ASN A 283 -8.39 -14.70 -16.45
N ASP A 284 -7.70 -14.69 -15.30
CA ASP A 284 -8.22 -14.28 -14.01
C ASP A 284 -7.97 -12.80 -13.66
N GLY A 285 -7.27 -12.07 -14.53
CA GLY A 285 -6.98 -10.64 -14.38
C GLY A 285 -5.82 -10.31 -13.44
N THR A 286 -5.06 -11.31 -13.00
CA THR A 286 -3.93 -11.12 -12.05
C THR A 286 -2.62 -10.73 -12.73
N LEU A 287 -2.52 -10.89 -14.05
CA LEU A 287 -1.35 -10.55 -14.85
C LEU A 287 -1.59 -9.32 -15.73
N ASN A 288 -0.49 -8.68 -16.15
CA ASN A 288 -0.51 -7.50 -17.02
C ASN A 288 -1.43 -6.39 -16.49
N LEU A 289 -1.27 -6.05 -15.22
CA LEU A 289 -2.15 -5.10 -14.54
C LEU A 289 -2.17 -3.71 -15.18
N PHE A 290 -1.03 -3.24 -15.69
CA PHE A 290 -0.94 -1.96 -16.40
C PHE A 290 -1.64 -2.01 -17.76
N GLY A 291 -1.48 -3.12 -18.50
CA GLY A 291 -2.18 -3.35 -19.76
C GLY A 291 -3.69 -3.43 -19.57
N ALA A 292 -4.14 -4.12 -18.53
CA ALA A 292 -5.56 -4.18 -18.19
C ALA A 292 -6.16 -2.80 -17.91
N LEU A 293 -5.47 -1.95 -17.11
CA LEU A 293 -5.91 -0.57 -16.87
C LEU A 293 -5.98 0.22 -18.19
N ARG A 294 -4.93 0.15 -19.02
CA ARG A 294 -4.91 0.84 -20.33
C ARG A 294 -6.06 0.40 -21.23
N THR A 295 -6.34 -0.90 -21.27
CA THR A 295 -7.45 -1.46 -22.03
C THR A 295 -8.80 -0.97 -21.51
N SER A 296 -8.97 -0.91 -20.16
CA SER A 296 -10.19 -0.38 -19.55
C SER A 296 -10.43 1.09 -19.92
N LEU A 297 -9.39 1.93 -19.87
CA LEU A 297 -9.48 3.33 -20.30
C LEU A 297 -9.93 3.43 -21.75
N ALA A 298 -9.23 2.72 -22.64
CA ALA A 298 -9.50 2.74 -24.07
C ALA A 298 -10.92 2.23 -24.41
N THR A 299 -11.35 1.13 -23.78
CA THR A 299 -12.69 0.55 -23.99
C THR A 299 -13.79 1.51 -23.56
N CYS A 300 -13.57 2.29 -22.51
CA CYS A 300 -14.51 3.31 -22.04
C CYS A 300 -14.37 4.67 -22.77
N GLY A 301 -13.46 4.79 -23.73
CA GLY A 301 -13.28 6.01 -24.53
C GLY A 301 -12.48 7.12 -23.82
N TYR A 302 -11.61 6.76 -22.87
CA TYR A 302 -10.79 7.73 -22.14
C TYR A 302 -9.30 7.59 -22.49
N GLU A 303 -8.60 8.72 -22.62
CA GLU A 303 -7.20 8.78 -23.02
C GLU A 303 -6.22 8.80 -21.85
N ASN A 304 -6.68 9.17 -20.66
CA ASN A 304 -5.83 9.30 -19.47
C ASN A 304 -6.60 9.05 -18.17
N ILE A 305 -5.85 8.84 -17.09
CA ILE A 305 -6.37 8.53 -15.75
C ILE A 305 -7.33 9.62 -15.25
N ARG A 306 -6.97 10.90 -15.40
CA ARG A 306 -7.80 12.01 -14.92
C ARG A 306 -9.16 12.08 -15.66
N ALA A 307 -9.17 11.80 -16.95
CA ALA A 307 -10.41 11.70 -17.72
C ALA A 307 -11.24 10.48 -17.27
N PHE A 308 -10.57 9.35 -17.04
CA PHE A 308 -11.22 8.10 -16.60
C PHE A 308 -11.84 8.18 -15.20
N GLN A 309 -11.37 9.07 -14.33
CA GLN A 309 -12.03 9.38 -13.04
C GLN A 309 -13.45 9.95 -13.18
N ARG A 310 -13.90 10.27 -14.40
CA ARG A 310 -15.26 10.71 -14.73
C ARG A 310 -16.13 9.60 -15.31
N ALA A 311 -15.60 8.39 -15.43
CA ALA A 311 -16.36 7.24 -15.91
C ALA A 311 -17.52 6.94 -14.97
N GLU A 312 -18.68 6.66 -15.53
CA GLU A 312 -19.84 6.27 -14.75
C GLU A 312 -19.62 4.89 -14.12
N VAL A 313 -19.89 4.79 -12.82
CA VAL A 313 -19.79 3.56 -12.04
C VAL A 313 -21.16 3.22 -11.48
N MET A 314 -21.62 2.01 -11.77
CA MET A 314 -22.89 1.50 -11.25
C MET A 314 -22.66 0.53 -10.10
N ILE A 315 -23.49 0.62 -9.07
CA ILE A 315 -23.54 -0.37 -8.00
C ILE A 315 -24.47 -1.49 -8.44
N ALA A 316 -23.92 -2.71 -8.58
CA ALA A 316 -24.68 -3.91 -8.88
C ALA A 316 -24.90 -4.73 -7.59
N PRO A 317 -26.08 -4.69 -6.97
CA PRO A 317 -26.34 -5.36 -5.70
C PRO A 317 -26.47 -6.89 -5.86
N ALA A 318 -26.69 -7.38 -7.09
CA ALA A 318 -26.79 -8.80 -7.38
C ALA A 318 -26.06 -9.13 -8.69
N VAL A 319 -25.02 -9.96 -8.60
CA VAL A 319 -24.24 -10.44 -9.76
C VAL A 319 -24.82 -11.74 -10.34
N ARG A 320 -25.88 -12.30 -9.72
CA ARG A 320 -26.47 -13.59 -10.09
C ARG A 320 -27.13 -13.65 -11.45
N THR A 321 -27.47 -12.49 -12.03
CA THR A 321 -28.07 -12.39 -13.37
C THR A 321 -27.03 -12.30 -14.49
N GLU A 322 -25.75 -12.19 -14.16
CA GLU A 322 -24.66 -12.20 -15.12
C GLU A 322 -24.15 -13.63 -15.31
N GLY A 323 -23.56 -13.95 -16.46
CA GLY A 323 -22.98 -15.28 -16.76
C GLY A 323 -21.86 -15.74 -15.82
N LYS A 324 -21.56 -14.97 -14.77
CA LYS A 324 -20.50 -15.25 -13.78
C LYS A 324 -20.82 -16.44 -12.87
N SER A 325 -22.09 -16.79 -12.68
CA SER A 325 -22.48 -17.98 -11.92
C SER A 325 -21.85 -19.25 -12.50
N MET A 326 -21.85 -19.39 -13.83
CA MET A 326 -21.21 -20.53 -14.49
C MET A 326 -19.70 -20.55 -14.32
N GLN A 327 -19.04 -19.37 -14.38
CA GLN A 327 -17.61 -19.27 -14.11
C GLN A 327 -17.29 -19.67 -12.67
N HIS A 328 -18.13 -19.25 -11.73
CA HIS A 328 -17.98 -19.62 -10.32
C HIS A 328 -18.12 -21.12 -10.09
N GLU A 329 -19.18 -21.75 -10.64
CA GLU A 329 -19.42 -23.17 -10.52
C GLU A 329 -18.32 -24.02 -11.13
N GLN A 330 -17.70 -23.54 -12.19
CA GLN A 330 -16.63 -24.23 -12.93
C GLN A 330 -15.22 -23.85 -12.43
N GLY A 331 -15.08 -22.94 -11.49
CA GLY A 331 -13.79 -22.47 -10.98
C GLY A 331 -12.88 -21.85 -12.04
N VAL A 332 -13.45 -21.12 -13.00
CA VAL A 332 -12.72 -20.48 -14.11
C VAL A 332 -12.81 -18.96 -14.05
N GLY A 333 -11.92 -18.29 -14.79
CA GLY A 333 -11.87 -16.82 -14.80
C GLY A 333 -11.38 -16.25 -13.48
N MET A 334 -12.01 -15.19 -12.99
CA MET A 334 -11.62 -14.49 -11.75
C MET A 334 -11.86 -15.30 -10.46
N ILE A 335 -12.47 -16.47 -10.56
CA ILE A 335 -12.96 -17.23 -9.41
C ILE A 335 -12.27 -18.60 -9.34
N LYS A 336 -11.00 -18.63 -9.70
CA LYS A 336 -10.14 -19.80 -9.52
C LYS A 336 -9.75 -19.99 -8.05
#